data_8fb4283b5cf258e78281c357f12ac1fd
#
_entry.id   8fb4283b5cf258e78281c357f12ac1fd
#
_cell.length_a   1.000
_cell.length_b   1.000
_cell.length_c   1.000
_cell.angle_alpha   90.00
_cell.angle_beta   90.00
_cell.angle_gamma   90.00
#
_symmetry.space_group_name_H-M   'P 1'
#
loop_
_entity.id
_entity.type
_entity.pdbx_description
1 polymer ?
#
loop_
_entity_poly.entity_id
_entity_poly.type
_entity_poly.pdbx_seq_one_letter_code
_entity_poly.pdbx_strand_id
1 'polypeptide(L)'
;MRLIPIECVRENSILGKSIYAYDGRVLLKSGCVLTKSLIDKVKYLHIYSLYIIDEYSSEEIEDIIKPELRQKAIRIVKETFADIERIANIHKFEKRKFNDYTKKEQDYFHSIDNLAEELISEILNNKNVLLSLVDIKSMDNYTYAHSVNVAVISLVLGISLNLPKRHLKYLCIGALIHDIGKSFIPKEILQKPSRLTEDEFKIIENHPKEGYDFIKKTYNFSSHIN
;
A
#
# COMPACT_ATOMS: atom_id res chain seq x y z
N MET A 1 15.39 9.90 -16.44
CA MET A 1 15.66 8.49 -16.04
C MET A 1 14.72 7.52 -16.75
N ARG A 2 15.11 6.29 -16.95
CA ARG A 2 14.29 5.25 -17.59
C ARG A 2 14.25 3.96 -16.78
N LEU A 3 13.13 3.23 -16.87
CA LEU A 3 12.96 1.93 -16.23
C LEU A 3 13.63 0.85 -17.07
N ILE A 4 14.54 0.10 -16.48
CA ILE A 4 15.31 -0.97 -17.13
C ILE A 4 15.12 -2.27 -16.35
N PRO A 5 14.85 -3.42 -17.03
CA PRO A 5 14.89 -4.73 -16.39
C PRO A 5 16.23 -4.96 -15.69
N ILE A 6 16.20 -5.58 -14.51
CA ILE A 6 17.41 -5.76 -13.68
C ILE A 6 18.50 -6.55 -14.40
N GLU A 7 18.12 -7.47 -15.32
CA GLU A 7 19.05 -8.24 -16.13
C GLU A 7 19.82 -7.38 -17.15
N CYS A 8 19.25 -6.23 -17.52
CA CYS A 8 19.82 -5.29 -18.47
C CYS A 8 20.60 -4.16 -17.80
N VAL A 9 20.57 -4.07 -16.46
CA VAL A 9 21.31 -3.04 -15.71
C VAL A 9 22.80 -3.35 -15.75
N ARG A 10 23.58 -2.37 -16.22
CA ARG A 10 25.04 -2.50 -16.32
C ARG A 10 25.72 -2.04 -15.01
N GLU A 11 26.87 -2.61 -14.72
CA GLU A 11 27.74 -2.08 -13.68
C GLU A 11 28.10 -0.61 -13.94
N ASN A 12 28.23 0.15 -12.87
CA ASN A 12 28.44 1.60 -12.87
C ASN A 12 27.25 2.44 -13.37
N SER A 13 26.09 1.83 -13.60
CA SER A 13 24.84 2.61 -13.81
C SER A 13 24.49 3.42 -12.58
N ILE A 14 23.88 4.59 -12.77
CA ILE A 14 23.43 5.47 -11.68
C ILE A 14 21.95 5.18 -11.39
N LEU A 15 21.64 4.83 -10.14
CA LEU A 15 20.27 4.59 -9.69
C LEU A 15 19.45 5.88 -9.76
N GLY A 16 18.33 5.86 -10.49
CA GLY A 16 17.48 7.03 -10.67
C GLY A 16 16.51 7.27 -9.52
N LYS A 17 15.93 6.21 -8.94
CA LYS A 17 15.00 6.29 -7.80
C LYS A 17 15.50 5.47 -6.63
N SER A 18 15.29 5.97 -5.42
CA SER A 18 15.63 5.22 -4.19
C SER A 18 14.83 3.93 -4.09
N ILE A 19 15.48 2.88 -3.60
CA ILE A 19 14.87 1.59 -3.31
C ILE A 19 14.60 1.52 -1.81
N TYR A 20 13.38 1.13 -1.46
CA TYR A 20 12.94 1.01 -0.08
C TYR A 20 12.66 -0.45 0.28
N ALA A 21 12.94 -0.81 1.52
CA ALA A 21 12.48 -2.07 2.09
C ALA A 21 10.97 -1.99 2.38
N TYR A 22 10.36 -3.14 2.62
CA TYR A 22 8.94 -3.24 2.97
C TYR A 22 8.54 -2.48 4.25
N ASP A 23 9.48 -2.23 5.13
CA ASP A 23 9.28 -1.47 6.38
C ASP A 23 9.54 0.04 6.22
N GLY A 24 9.80 0.48 4.98
CA GLY A 24 10.03 1.87 4.64
C GLY A 24 11.48 2.35 4.75
N ARG A 25 12.41 1.50 5.20
CA ARG A 25 13.83 1.86 5.25
C ARG A 25 14.42 1.96 3.84
N VAL A 26 15.25 2.97 3.63
CA VAL A 26 15.99 3.13 2.38
C VAL A 26 17.04 2.04 2.28
N LEU A 27 16.98 1.19 1.25
CA LEU A 27 17.98 0.19 0.93
C LEU A 27 19.11 0.77 0.07
N LEU A 28 18.74 1.51 -0.97
CA LEU A 28 19.67 2.24 -1.84
C LEU A 28 19.07 3.61 -2.16
N LYS A 29 19.88 4.65 -2.09
CA LYS A 29 19.47 6.01 -2.44
C LYS A 29 19.61 6.27 -3.94
N SER A 30 18.72 7.09 -4.50
CA SER A 30 18.90 7.72 -5.81
C SER A 30 20.27 8.37 -5.91
N GLY A 31 20.89 8.30 -7.08
CA GLY A 31 22.26 8.75 -7.31
C GLY A 31 23.36 7.75 -6.96
N CYS A 32 23.01 6.61 -6.34
CA CYS A 32 23.99 5.55 -6.03
C CYS A 32 24.51 4.90 -7.31
N VAL A 33 25.82 4.73 -7.41
CA VAL A 33 26.48 3.96 -8.48
C VAL A 33 26.29 2.46 -8.18
N LEU A 34 25.72 1.74 -9.12
CA LEU A 34 25.39 0.32 -8.96
C LEU A 34 26.61 -0.54 -9.32
N THR A 35 27.21 -1.16 -8.31
CA THR A 35 28.21 -2.22 -8.50
C THR A 35 27.53 -3.55 -8.82
N LYS A 36 28.26 -4.50 -9.39
CA LYS A 36 27.77 -5.87 -9.64
C LYS A 36 27.19 -6.49 -8.38
N SER A 37 27.85 -6.36 -7.23
CA SER A 37 27.38 -6.88 -5.94
C SER A 37 26.04 -6.24 -5.50
N LEU A 38 25.82 -4.95 -5.74
CA LEU A 38 24.56 -4.28 -5.43
C LEU A 38 23.44 -4.76 -6.36
N ILE A 39 23.72 -4.92 -7.65
CA ILE A 39 22.76 -5.45 -8.62
C ILE A 39 22.32 -6.88 -8.22
N ASP A 40 23.26 -7.74 -7.84
CA ASP A 40 22.96 -9.10 -7.41
C ASP A 40 22.12 -9.14 -6.11
N LYS A 41 22.41 -8.24 -5.14
CA LYS A 41 21.60 -8.10 -3.92
C LYS A 41 20.18 -7.61 -4.25
N VAL A 42 20.03 -6.67 -5.16
CA VAL A 42 18.71 -6.18 -5.60
C VAL A 42 17.92 -7.28 -6.31
N LYS A 43 18.56 -8.11 -7.13
CA LYS A 43 17.95 -9.31 -7.73
C LYS A 43 17.45 -10.30 -6.68
N TYR A 44 18.27 -10.54 -5.64
CA TYR A 44 17.90 -11.42 -4.53
C TYR A 44 16.65 -10.94 -3.77
N LEU A 45 16.41 -9.62 -3.76
CA LEU A 45 15.20 -9.02 -3.19
C LEU A 45 13.98 -9.10 -4.11
N HIS A 46 14.07 -9.83 -5.22
CA HIS A 46 13.01 -9.97 -6.23
C HIS A 46 12.54 -8.65 -6.85
N ILE A 47 13.46 -7.69 -6.97
CA ILE A 47 13.21 -6.43 -7.68
C ILE A 47 13.60 -6.63 -9.14
N TYR A 48 12.61 -6.60 -10.04
CA TYR A 48 12.77 -6.99 -11.45
C TYR A 48 13.17 -5.84 -12.37
N SER A 49 13.06 -4.59 -11.93
CA SER A 49 13.37 -3.41 -12.75
C SER A 49 13.87 -2.26 -11.88
N LEU A 50 14.76 -1.44 -12.43
CA LEU A 50 15.31 -0.25 -11.76
C LEU A 50 15.17 0.98 -12.65
N TYR A 51 14.97 2.15 -12.04
CA TYR A 51 15.15 3.42 -12.70
C TYR A 51 16.65 3.76 -12.75
N ILE A 52 17.16 3.99 -13.96
CA ILE A 52 18.55 4.33 -14.21
C ILE A 52 18.61 5.71 -14.84
N ILE A 53 19.58 6.51 -14.41
CA ILE A 53 19.95 7.78 -15.04
C ILE A 53 21.08 7.46 -16.02
N ASP A 54 20.90 7.86 -17.28
CA ASP A 54 21.91 7.75 -18.32
C ASP A 54 21.83 8.96 -19.28
N GLU A 55 22.72 9.00 -20.26
CA GLU A 55 22.80 10.07 -21.26
C GLU A 55 21.53 10.23 -22.12
N TYR A 56 20.68 9.19 -22.17
CA TYR A 56 19.43 9.19 -22.95
C TYR A 56 18.22 9.64 -22.15
N SER A 57 18.35 9.89 -20.84
CA SER A 57 17.24 10.14 -19.94
C SER A 57 17.62 11.04 -18.78
N SER A 58 17.78 12.34 -19.10
CA SER A 58 18.16 13.38 -18.13
C SER A 58 16.98 13.88 -17.27
N GLU A 59 15.74 13.66 -17.69
CA GLU A 59 14.57 14.14 -16.96
C GLU A 59 14.24 13.23 -15.76
N GLU A 60 13.98 13.86 -14.62
CA GLU A 60 13.50 13.20 -13.43
C GLU A 60 12.01 12.92 -13.57
N ILE A 61 11.60 11.67 -13.38
CA ILE A 61 10.17 11.29 -13.32
C ILE A 61 9.73 11.50 -11.89
N GLU A 62 8.95 12.56 -11.65
CA GLU A 62 8.36 12.81 -10.34
C GLU A 62 7.39 11.71 -9.94
N ASP A 63 7.41 11.31 -8.66
CA ASP A 63 6.43 10.40 -8.11
C ASP A 63 5.06 11.10 -7.96
N ILE A 64 3.97 10.36 -8.12
CA ILE A 64 2.60 10.86 -7.93
C ILE A 64 2.43 11.42 -6.52
N ILE A 65 3.02 10.77 -5.54
CA ILE A 65 3.09 11.20 -4.15
C ILE A 65 4.54 11.16 -3.68
N LYS A 66 4.94 12.10 -2.84
CA LYS A 66 6.30 12.14 -2.28
C LYS A 66 6.66 10.84 -1.58
N PRO A 67 7.91 10.38 -1.70
CA PRO A 67 8.38 9.14 -1.05
C PRO A 67 8.10 9.12 0.46
N GLU A 68 8.23 10.25 1.14
CA GLU A 68 7.99 10.39 2.58
C GLU A 68 6.51 10.13 2.94
N LEU A 69 5.60 10.68 2.13
CA LEU A 69 4.16 10.45 2.32
C LEU A 69 3.80 8.98 2.02
N ARG A 70 4.40 8.38 0.99
CA ARG A 70 4.22 6.95 0.69
C ARG A 70 4.65 6.07 1.86
N GLN A 71 5.82 6.33 2.45
CA GLN A 71 6.32 5.60 3.60
C GLN A 71 5.43 5.78 4.83
N LYS A 72 4.99 7.02 5.09
CA LYS A 72 4.02 7.32 6.14
C LYS A 72 2.73 6.53 5.96
N ALA A 73 2.20 6.49 4.72
CA ALA A 73 0.99 5.78 4.38
C ALA A 73 1.12 4.27 4.63
N ILE A 74 2.19 3.64 4.15
CA ILE A 74 2.46 2.22 4.36
C ILE A 74 2.52 1.89 5.86
N ARG A 75 3.19 2.73 6.65
CA ARG A 75 3.29 2.56 8.09
C ARG A 75 1.93 2.64 8.78
N ILE A 76 1.12 3.67 8.48
CA ILE A 76 -0.22 3.85 9.06
C ILE A 76 -1.11 2.65 8.72
N VAL A 77 -1.15 2.23 7.46
CA VAL A 77 -1.94 1.06 7.04
C VAL A 77 -1.49 -0.18 7.78
N LYS A 78 -0.18 -0.43 7.88
CA LYS A 78 0.39 -1.57 8.62
C LYS A 78 0.00 -1.57 10.09
N GLU A 79 0.13 -0.44 10.76
CA GLU A 79 -0.23 -0.27 12.18
C GLU A 79 -1.73 -0.52 12.38
N THR A 80 -2.58 0.03 11.53
CA THR A 80 -4.03 -0.18 11.57
C THR A 80 -4.39 -1.66 11.43
N PHE A 81 -3.81 -2.37 10.45
CA PHE A 81 -4.08 -3.79 10.26
C PHE A 81 -3.57 -4.65 11.42
N ALA A 82 -2.38 -4.34 11.98
CA ALA A 82 -1.83 -5.05 13.12
C ALA A 82 -2.70 -4.87 14.38
N ASP A 83 -3.25 -3.69 14.59
CA ASP A 83 -4.11 -3.42 15.73
C ASP A 83 -5.46 -4.13 15.59
N ILE A 84 -6.01 -4.17 14.37
CA ILE A 84 -7.24 -4.92 14.10
C ILE A 84 -7.03 -6.44 14.25
N GLU A 85 -5.87 -6.96 13.82
CA GLU A 85 -5.52 -8.37 14.06
C GLU A 85 -5.47 -8.69 15.56
N ARG A 86 -4.92 -7.77 16.39
CA ARG A 86 -4.94 -7.95 17.85
C ARG A 86 -6.36 -7.98 18.42
N ILE A 87 -7.22 -7.07 17.95
CA ILE A 87 -8.63 -7.03 18.36
C ILE A 87 -9.33 -8.32 17.95
N ALA A 88 -9.13 -8.79 16.71
CA ALA A 88 -9.71 -10.03 16.20
C ALA A 88 -9.32 -11.25 17.08
N ASN A 89 -8.05 -11.31 17.49
CA ASN A 89 -7.55 -12.39 18.36
C ASN A 89 -8.15 -12.32 19.76
N ILE A 90 -8.27 -11.14 20.37
CA ILE A 90 -8.90 -10.96 21.69
C ILE A 90 -10.36 -11.45 21.66
N HIS A 91 -11.12 -11.10 20.61
CA HIS A 91 -12.51 -11.52 20.47
C HIS A 91 -12.69 -13.03 20.29
N LYS A 92 -11.77 -13.72 19.62
CA LYS A 92 -11.77 -15.18 19.51
C LYS A 92 -11.63 -15.85 20.88
N PHE A 93 -10.83 -15.28 21.80
CA PHE A 93 -10.56 -15.88 23.10
C PHE A 93 -11.56 -15.48 24.20
N GLU A 94 -12.08 -14.24 24.19
CA GLU A 94 -12.85 -13.71 25.32
C GLU A 94 -14.38 -13.68 25.11
N LYS A 95 -14.92 -14.05 23.95
CA LYS A 95 -16.37 -13.92 23.61
C LYS A 95 -16.99 -12.57 23.97
N ARG A 96 -16.17 -11.50 24.00
CA ARG A 96 -16.65 -10.15 24.29
C ARG A 96 -17.63 -9.70 23.22
N LYS A 97 -18.71 -9.03 23.65
CA LYS A 97 -19.64 -8.40 22.73
C LYS A 97 -18.93 -7.26 22.02
N PHE A 98 -19.13 -7.12 20.71
CA PHE A 98 -18.56 -6.08 19.86
C PHE A 98 -18.82 -4.61 20.33
N ASN A 99 -19.65 -4.41 21.34
CA ASN A 99 -20.01 -3.07 21.87
C ASN A 99 -19.00 -2.48 22.89
N ASP A 100 -17.96 -3.22 23.28
CA ASP A 100 -16.99 -2.77 24.30
C ASP A 100 -15.71 -2.17 23.71
N TYR A 101 -15.81 -1.58 22.49
CA TYR A 101 -14.67 -0.89 21.88
C TYR A 101 -14.30 0.38 22.64
N THR A 102 -13.06 0.44 23.08
CA THR A 102 -12.50 1.60 23.79
C THR A 102 -12.24 2.77 22.84
N LYS A 103 -12.14 4.02 23.40
CA LYS A 103 -11.74 5.22 22.62
C LYS A 103 -10.48 5.01 21.78
N LYS A 104 -9.54 4.17 22.21
CA LYS A 104 -8.32 3.83 21.46
C LYS A 104 -8.60 3.20 20.10
N GLU A 105 -9.65 2.42 19.97
CA GLU A 105 -9.99 1.71 18.74
C GLU A 105 -10.63 2.64 17.70
N GLN A 106 -11.20 3.76 18.14
CA GLN A 106 -11.68 4.81 17.26
C GLN A 106 -10.52 5.66 16.66
N ASP A 107 -9.37 5.74 17.35
CA ASP A 107 -8.20 6.52 16.91
C ASP A 107 -7.53 5.93 15.67
N TYR A 108 -7.64 4.62 15.41
CA TYR A 108 -7.04 3.98 14.22
C TYR A 108 -7.65 4.49 12.92
N PHE A 109 -8.97 4.62 12.88
CA PHE A 109 -9.66 5.11 11.68
C PHE A 109 -9.46 6.62 11.49
N HIS A 110 -9.21 7.38 12.56
CA HIS A 110 -8.82 8.79 12.44
C HIS A 110 -7.48 8.93 11.71
N SER A 111 -6.53 8.02 11.96
CA SER A 111 -5.25 8.03 11.23
C SER A 111 -5.42 7.75 9.74
N ILE A 112 -6.31 6.82 9.37
CA ILE A 112 -6.66 6.54 7.96
C ILE A 112 -7.41 7.72 7.33
N ASP A 113 -8.32 8.35 8.07
CA ASP A 113 -9.09 9.52 7.62
C ASP A 113 -8.16 10.71 7.30
N ASN A 114 -7.24 11.02 8.19
CA ASN A 114 -6.25 12.06 8.00
C ASN A 114 -5.28 11.74 6.86
N LEU A 115 -4.85 10.49 6.75
CA LEU A 115 -4.01 10.03 5.64
C LEU A 115 -4.71 10.21 4.28
N ALA A 116 -6.01 9.91 4.20
CA ALA A 116 -6.78 10.12 2.98
C ALA A 116 -6.79 11.59 2.55
N GLU A 117 -6.97 12.52 3.50
CA GLU A 117 -6.92 13.97 3.21
C GLU A 117 -5.53 14.41 2.72
N GLU A 118 -4.45 13.89 3.33
CA GLU A 118 -3.09 14.19 2.90
C GLU A 118 -2.81 13.67 1.48
N LEU A 119 -3.19 12.42 1.18
CA LEU A 119 -3.03 11.83 -0.15
C LEU A 119 -3.82 12.61 -1.22
N ILE A 120 -5.06 12.96 -0.93
CA ILE A 120 -5.89 13.75 -1.85
C ILE A 120 -5.24 15.12 -2.11
N SER A 121 -4.78 15.80 -1.05
CA SER A 121 -4.14 17.12 -1.17
C SER A 121 -2.86 17.06 -2.00
N GLU A 122 -2.02 16.05 -1.76
CA GLU A 122 -0.76 15.86 -2.50
C GLU A 122 -1.02 15.62 -3.99
N ILE A 123 -1.95 14.70 -4.32
CA ILE A 123 -2.25 14.35 -5.70
C ILE A 123 -2.93 15.52 -6.44
N LEU A 124 -3.84 16.27 -5.80
CA LEU A 124 -4.47 17.44 -6.41
C LEU A 124 -3.48 18.57 -6.69
N ASN A 125 -2.42 18.68 -5.89
CA ASN A 125 -1.37 19.68 -6.09
C ASN A 125 -0.31 19.25 -7.12
N ASN A 126 -0.26 17.96 -7.46
CA ASN A 126 0.69 17.45 -8.46
C ASN A 126 0.11 17.57 -9.87
N LYS A 127 0.68 18.50 -10.68
CA LYS A 127 0.21 18.75 -12.06
C LYS A 127 0.56 17.63 -13.05
N ASN A 128 1.47 16.72 -12.70
CA ASN A 128 2.03 15.70 -13.59
C ASN A 128 1.51 14.28 -13.33
N VAL A 129 0.33 14.16 -12.71
CA VAL A 129 -0.26 12.89 -12.24
C VAL A 129 -0.34 11.79 -13.32
N LEU A 130 -0.53 12.15 -14.59
CA LEU A 130 -0.75 11.19 -15.69
C LEU A 130 0.51 10.43 -16.14
N LEU A 131 1.71 10.90 -15.81
CA LEU A 131 2.97 10.32 -16.34
C LEU A 131 3.57 9.22 -15.44
N SER A 132 3.16 9.13 -14.19
CA SER A 132 3.82 8.27 -13.17
C SER A 132 3.13 6.93 -12.92
N LEU A 133 2.13 6.53 -13.69
CA LEU A 133 1.44 5.22 -13.53
C LEU A 133 2.38 4.01 -13.74
N VAL A 134 3.55 4.22 -14.35
CA VAL A 134 4.55 3.17 -14.58
C VAL A 134 5.19 2.68 -13.28
N ASP A 135 5.24 3.52 -12.24
CA ASP A 135 5.85 3.18 -10.95
C ASP A 135 5.05 2.16 -10.13
N ILE A 136 3.80 1.97 -10.47
CA ILE A 136 2.89 1.06 -9.77
C ILE A 136 3.26 -0.41 -9.98
N LYS A 137 3.88 -0.72 -11.13
CA LYS A 137 4.19 -2.09 -11.56
C LYS A 137 5.41 -2.71 -10.85
N SER A 138 6.27 -1.91 -10.21
CA SER A 138 7.53 -2.38 -9.64
C SER A 138 7.47 -2.80 -8.17
N MET A 139 6.30 -2.72 -7.53
CA MET A 139 6.15 -2.94 -6.09
C MET A 139 5.23 -4.12 -5.74
N ASP A 140 5.24 -5.18 -6.55
CA ASP A 140 4.57 -6.42 -6.18
C ASP A 140 5.32 -7.08 -5.02
N ASN A 141 4.67 -7.16 -3.88
CA ASN A 141 4.69 -8.23 -2.88
C ASN A 141 4.42 -7.82 -1.43
N TYR A 142 3.81 -6.66 -1.15
CA TYR A 142 3.46 -6.34 0.24
C TYR A 142 2.05 -5.80 0.38
N THR A 143 1.25 -6.48 1.19
CA THR A 143 -0.18 -6.18 1.45
C THR A 143 -0.44 -4.69 1.73
N TYR A 144 0.41 -4.04 2.53
CA TYR A 144 0.21 -2.64 2.90
C TYR A 144 0.64 -1.64 1.82
N ALA A 145 1.74 -1.92 1.13
CA ALA A 145 2.17 -1.14 -0.03
C ALA A 145 1.15 -1.28 -1.18
N HIS A 146 0.58 -2.47 -1.36
CA HIS A 146 -0.52 -2.71 -2.29
C HIS A 146 -1.73 -1.83 -1.98
N SER A 147 -2.20 -1.78 -0.73
CA SER A 147 -3.33 -0.93 -0.32
C SER A 147 -3.07 0.55 -0.61
N VAL A 148 -1.85 1.05 -0.33
CA VAL A 148 -1.47 2.43 -0.67
C VAL A 148 -1.47 2.65 -2.18
N ASN A 149 -0.94 1.72 -2.98
CA ASN A 149 -0.93 1.82 -4.43
C ASN A 149 -2.36 1.81 -5.00
N VAL A 150 -3.23 0.92 -4.52
CA VAL A 150 -4.66 0.90 -4.91
C VAL A 150 -5.32 2.24 -4.59
N ALA A 151 -5.07 2.83 -3.41
CA ALA A 151 -5.61 4.13 -3.04
C ALA A 151 -5.12 5.25 -3.96
N VAL A 152 -3.82 5.30 -4.27
CA VAL A 152 -3.24 6.31 -5.16
C VAL A 152 -3.83 6.20 -6.57
N ILE A 153 -3.89 4.98 -7.14
CA ILE A 153 -4.49 4.76 -8.48
C ILE A 153 -5.97 5.15 -8.48
N SER A 154 -6.71 4.74 -7.46
CA SER A 154 -8.13 5.07 -7.33
C SER A 154 -8.36 6.57 -7.25
N LEU A 155 -7.51 7.31 -6.53
CA LEU A 155 -7.56 8.77 -6.46
C LEU A 155 -7.27 9.41 -7.81
N VAL A 156 -6.21 8.97 -8.52
CA VAL A 156 -5.88 9.48 -9.86
C VAL A 156 -7.07 9.28 -10.81
N LEU A 157 -7.67 8.10 -10.80
CA LEU A 157 -8.83 7.79 -11.62
C LEU A 157 -10.04 8.65 -11.21
N GLY A 158 -10.32 8.76 -9.91
CA GLY A 158 -11.42 9.56 -9.38
C GLY A 158 -11.29 11.05 -9.72
N ILE A 159 -10.07 11.61 -9.66
CA ILE A 159 -9.77 12.98 -10.07
C ILE A 159 -9.98 13.16 -11.57
N SER A 160 -9.51 12.20 -12.39
CA SER A 160 -9.71 12.22 -13.84
C SER A 160 -11.19 12.17 -14.24
N LEU A 161 -12.02 11.53 -13.42
CA LEU A 161 -13.47 11.49 -13.57
C LEU A 161 -14.18 12.69 -12.93
N ASN A 162 -13.44 13.68 -12.43
CA ASN A 162 -13.95 14.87 -11.75
C ASN A 162 -14.88 14.55 -10.55
N LEU A 163 -14.56 13.51 -9.79
CA LEU A 163 -15.33 13.19 -8.59
C LEU A 163 -15.21 14.32 -7.54
N PRO A 164 -16.30 14.67 -6.85
CA PRO A 164 -16.26 15.60 -5.73
C PRO A 164 -15.30 15.15 -4.63
N LYS A 165 -14.63 16.10 -3.96
CA LYS A 165 -13.65 15.81 -2.89
C LYS A 165 -14.16 14.80 -1.85
N ARG A 166 -15.46 14.89 -1.49
CA ARG A 166 -16.10 13.94 -0.56
C ARG A 166 -16.05 12.49 -1.09
N HIS A 167 -16.32 12.27 -2.37
CA HIS A 167 -16.28 10.95 -2.99
C HIS A 167 -14.83 10.44 -3.14
N LEU A 168 -13.89 11.34 -3.46
CA LEU A 168 -12.46 11.00 -3.45
C LEU A 168 -12.00 10.51 -2.08
N LYS A 169 -12.48 11.14 -1.00
CA LYS A 169 -12.16 10.72 0.36
C LYS A 169 -12.69 9.30 0.67
N TYR A 170 -13.94 9.02 0.34
CA TYR A 170 -14.53 7.69 0.52
C TYR A 170 -13.82 6.63 -0.30
N LEU A 171 -13.51 6.95 -1.56
CA LEU A 171 -12.76 6.08 -2.46
C LEU A 171 -11.36 5.76 -1.89
N CYS A 172 -10.66 6.77 -1.40
CA CYS A 172 -9.34 6.63 -0.81
C CYS A 172 -9.37 5.74 0.45
N ILE A 173 -10.27 6.04 1.39
CA ILE A 173 -10.42 5.25 2.61
C ILE A 173 -10.75 3.80 2.27
N GLY A 174 -11.76 3.57 1.43
CA GLY A 174 -12.14 2.22 1.01
C GLY A 174 -10.97 1.46 0.38
N ALA A 175 -10.18 2.13 -0.49
CA ALA A 175 -9.00 1.53 -1.11
C ALA A 175 -7.88 1.20 -0.11
N LEU A 176 -7.63 2.07 0.88
CA LEU A 176 -6.62 1.83 1.92
C LEU A 176 -6.94 0.62 2.80
N ILE A 177 -8.23 0.35 3.03
CA ILE A 177 -8.68 -0.70 3.96
C ILE A 177 -9.39 -1.87 3.27
N HIS A 178 -9.42 -1.93 1.93
CA HIS A 178 -10.18 -2.96 1.19
C HIS A 178 -9.85 -4.41 1.59
N ASP A 179 -8.62 -4.63 2.00
CA ASP A 179 -8.07 -5.93 2.40
C ASP A 179 -8.09 -6.18 3.92
N ILE A 180 -8.72 -5.31 4.70
CA ILE A 180 -8.68 -5.37 6.18
C ILE A 180 -9.23 -6.68 6.74
N GLY A 181 -10.16 -7.29 6.04
CA GLY A 181 -10.73 -8.60 6.39
C GLY A 181 -9.72 -9.74 6.37
N LYS A 182 -8.58 -9.59 5.70
CA LYS A 182 -7.47 -10.55 5.77
C LYS A 182 -6.88 -10.69 7.17
N SER A 183 -7.08 -9.67 8.05
CA SER A 183 -6.66 -9.74 9.46
C SER A 183 -7.41 -10.81 10.28
N PHE A 184 -8.54 -11.31 9.78
CA PHE A 184 -9.32 -12.36 10.42
C PHE A 184 -8.99 -13.77 9.92
N ILE A 185 -8.19 -13.89 8.86
CA ILE A 185 -7.79 -15.17 8.25
C ILE A 185 -6.61 -15.77 9.02
N PRO A 186 -6.60 -17.08 9.31
CA PRO A 186 -5.44 -17.74 9.90
C PRO A 186 -4.17 -17.55 9.06
N LYS A 187 -3.05 -17.23 9.72
CA LYS A 187 -1.77 -16.98 9.05
C LYS A 187 -1.27 -18.19 8.26
N GLU A 188 -1.57 -19.37 8.74
CA GLU A 188 -1.20 -20.65 8.12
C GLU A 188 -1.82 -20.78 6.71
N ILE A 189 -3.02 -20.22 6.52
CA ILE A 189 -3.72 -20.20 5.22
C ILE A 189 -3.17 -19.06 4.35
N LEU A 190 -3.06 -17.84 4.91
CA LEU A 190 -2.58 -16.66 4.18
C LEU A 190 -1.14 -16.80 3.67
N GLN A 191 -0.28 -17.46 4.44
CA GLN A 191 1.15 -17.61 4.16
C GLN A 191 1.50 -19.01 3.63
N LYS A 192 0.51 -19.80 3.25
CA LYS A 192 0.73 -21.16 2.77
C LYS A 192 1.60 -21.17 1.50
N PRO A 193 2.76 -21.84 1.52
CA PRO A 193 3.68 -21.84 0.36
C PRO A 193 3.22 -22.75 -0.78
N SER A 194 2.18 -23.56 -0.56
CA SER A 194 1.60 -24.48 -1.55
C SER A 194 0.24 -23.98 -2.04
N ARG A 195 -0.33 -24.65 -3.04
CA ARG A 195 -1.68 -24.35 -3.49
C ARG A 195 -2.70 -24.51 -2.35
N LEU A 196 -3.65 -23.59 -2.29
CA LEU A 196 -4.78 -23.65 -1.36
C LEU A 196 -5.72 -24.80 -1.75
N THR A 197 -6.32 -25.43 -0.75
CA THR A 197 -7.47 -26.30 -0.97
C THR A 197 -8.72 -25.46 -1.29
N GLU A 198 -9.78 -26.07 -1.79
CA GLU A 198 -11.04 -25.37 -2.07
C GLU A 198 -11.63 -24.72 -0.80
N ASP A 199 -11.53 -25.39 0.34
CA ASP A 199 -12.04 -24.85 1.61
C ASP A 199 -11.16 -23.69 2.13
N GLU A 200 -9.84 -23.78 2.01
CA GLU A 200 -8.94 -22.69 2.34
C GLU A 200 -9.16 -21.48 1.42
N PHE A 201 -9.41 -21.73 0.13
CA PHE A 201 -9.73 -20.66 -0.83
C PHE A 201 -11.03 -19.95 -0.45
N LYS A 202 -12.09 -20.68 -0.07
CA LYS A 202 -13.35 -20.09 0.40
C LYS A 202 -13.17 -19.22 1.64
N ILE A 203 -12.26 -19.62 2.56
CA ILE A 203 -11.93 -18.80 3.73
C ILE A 203 -11.33 -17.46 3.29
N ILE A 204 -10.38 -17.48 2.34
CA ILE A 204 -9.78 -16.24 1.83
C ILE A 204 -10.82 -15.42 1.06
N GLU A 205 -11.63 -16.05 0.22
CA GLU A 205 -12.66 -15.37 -0.59
C GLU A 205 -13.67 -14.60 0.28
N ASN A 206 -13.89 -15.04 1.54
CA ASN A 206 -14.82 -14.38 2.46
C ASN A 206 -14.25 -13.09 3.12
N HIS A 207 -12.96 -12.75 2.93
CA HIS A 207 -12.36 -11.58 3.60
C HIS A 207 -13.08 -10.24 3.36
N PRO A 208 -13.67 -9.93 2.16
CA PRO A 208 -14.37 -8.67 1.98
C PRO A 208 -15.58 -8.55 2.90
N LYS A 209 -16.30 -9.66 3.10
CA LYS A 209 -17.45 -9.72 4.01
C LYS A 209 -17.03 -9.56 5.47
N GLU A 210 -15.98 -10.27 5.89
CA GLU A 210 -15.43 -10.14 7.25
C GLU A 210 -14.97 -8.70 7.53
N GLY A 211 -14.29 -8.08 6.56
CA GLY A 211 -13.87 -6.68 6.65
C GLY A 211 -15.06 -5.73 6.76
N TYR A 212 -16.06 -5.89 5.90
CA TYR A 212 -17.27 -5.08 5.93
C TYR A 212 -18.01 -5.21 7.26
N ASP A 213 -18.25 -6.44 7.73
CA ASP A 213 -18.96 -6.72 8.98
C ASP A 213 -18.23 -6.12 10.19
N PHE A 214 -16.90 -6.16 10.18
CA PHE A 214 -16.06 -5.54 11.20
C PHE A 214 -16.20 -4.02 11.18
N ILE A 215 -15.98 -3.40 10.04
CA ILE A 215 -16.02 -1.93 9.90
C ILE A 215 -17.40 -1.39 10.28
N LYS A 216 -18.46 -2.04 9.81
CA LYS A 216 -19.85 -1.65 10.11
C LYS A 216 -20.18 -1.70 11.60
N LYS A 217 -19.55 -2.61 12.35
CA LYS A 217 -19.79 -2.74 13.80
C LYS A 217 -18.93 -1.83 14.65
N THR A 218 -17.74 -1.47 14.16
CA THR A 218 -16.72 -0.77 14.97
C THR A 218 -16.60 0.70 14.66
N TYR A 219 -16.88 1.09 13.43
CA TYR A 219 -16.73 2.47 13.00
C TYR A 219 -18.01 2.98 12.34
N ASN A 220 -18.49 4.11 12.87
CA ASN A 220 -19.67 4.78 12.33
C ASN A 220 -19.25 5.64 11.13
N PHE A 221 -18.78 4.99 10.04
CA PHE A 221 -18.63 5.71 8.78
C PHE A 221 -20.00 6.26 8.37
N SER A 222 -20.03 7.50 7.87
CA SER A 222 -21.25 8.00 7.22
C SER A 222 -21.74 6.94 6.24
N SER A 223 -23.04 6.75 6.14
CA SER A 223 -23.74 5.72 5.34
C SER A 223 -23.30 5.55 3.87
N HIS A 224 -22.27 6.26 3.43
CA HIS A 224 -21.71 6.30 2.09
C HIS A 224 -20.43 5.45 1.92
N ILE A 225 -19.86 4.92 3.02
CA ILE A 225 -18.71 4.00 3.02
C ILE A 225 -19.17 2.57 3.35
N ASN A 226 -20.40 2.41 3.85
CA ASN A 226 -21.03 1.13 4.16
C ASN A 226 -21.71 0.54 2.93
#